data_daff7e5699d657bd2e9907394eb729a6
#
_entry.id   daff7e5699d657bd2e9907394eb729a6
#
_cell.length_a   1.000
_cell.length_b   1.000
_cell.length_c   1.000
_cell.angle_alpha   90.00
_cell.angle_beta   90.00
_cell.angle_gamma   90.00
#
_symmetry.space_group_name_H-M   'P 1'
#
loop_
_entity.id
_entity.type
_entity.pdbx_description
1 polymer ?
#
loop_
_entity_poly.entity_id
_entity_poly.type
_entity_poly.pdbx_seq_one_letter_code
_entity_poly.pdbx_strand_id
1 'polypeptide(L)'
;NKRRNEEILSEGYDKSSDSYMFPSGSFNNFSDAVIKENLFRRLGTVLHAPTREGLIQTVFSTANAAIVNEATAFPEDNDSFDKASFSSYKLAAVSKLNIRFIEDMHFNVEKYLTNEFARRFGRAEEQVFINGTGISEPSGLLMTAETGRSIDTTESLSYDDIIALYFATKPEFRKNGVWLMNDNTALTLRTLKDKDNNYLWRQSDDTIHSRPVVISPYMPDIAAGSIPVAFGDLSYFWILERQPLSVKILTELYSRENLTGYAAYERIDGRLIRPEA
;
A
#
# COMPACT_ATOMS: atom_id res chain seq x y z
N ASN A 1 -27.51 -14.09 6.37
CA ASN A 1 -26.16 -13.59 6.69
C ASN A 1 -25.81 -12.23 6.02
N LYS A 2 -26.36 -11.90 4.84
CA LYS A 2 -26.14 -10.59 4.20
C LYS A 2 -26.79 -9.43 4.98
N ARG A 3 -28.02 -9.60 5.50
CA ARG A 3 -28.74 -8.56 6.27
C ARG A 3 -28.06 -8.25 7.61
N ARG A 4 -27.41 -9.22 8.24
CA ARG A 4 -26.73 -9.03 9.54
C ARG A 4 -25.45 -8.22 9.43
N ASN A 5 -24.77 -8.26 8.27
CA ASN A 5 -23.58 -7.44 8.02
C ASN A 5 -23.92 -5.97 7.68
N GLU A 6 -25.10 -5.73 7.11
CA GLU A 6 -25.57 -4.37 6.83
C GLU A 6 -26.02 -3.63 8.12
N GLU A 7 -26.56 -4.36 9.11
CA GLU A 7 -26.94 -3.77 10.41
C GLU A 7 -25.73 -3.42 11.28
N ILE A 8 -24.65 -4.20 11.23
CA ILE A 8 -23.42 -3.93 12.00
C ILE A 8 -22.68 -2.69 11.49
N LEU A 9 -22.81 -2.37 10.21
CA LEU A 9 -22.21 -1.17 9.61
C LEU A 9 -23.02 0.12 9.92
N SER A 10 -24.27 0.01 10.37
CA SER A 10 -25.13 1.15 10.64
C SER A 10 -25.13 1.63 12.10
N GLU A 11 -24.69 0.82 13.05
CA GLU A 11 -24.77 1.14 14.49
C GLU A 11 -23.60 1.96 15.05
N GLY A 12 -22.52 2.18 14.27
CA GLY A 12 -21.34 2.92 14.72
C GLY A 12 -21.27 4.40 14.34
N TYR A 13 -22.29 4.95 13.69
CA TYR A 13 -22.28 6.34 13.21
C TYR A 13 -23.16 7.25 14.06
N ASP A 14 -22.49 8.16 14.76
CA ASP A 14 -23.16 9.26 15.49
C ASP A 14 -23.91 10.17 14.50
N LYS A 15 -25.24 10.18 14.62
CA LYS A 15 -26.18 10.93 13.76
C LYS A 15 -26.21 12.44 14.03
N SER A 16 -25.27 12.99 14.81
CA SER A 16 -25.34 14.36 15.33
C SER A 16 -24.49 15.40 14.60
N SER A 17 -24.03 15.16 13.39
CA SER A 17 -23.40 16.22 12.59
C SER A 17 -23.94 16.19 11.15
N ASP A 18 -24.32 17.37 10.64
CA ASP A 18 -24.74 17.70 9.27
C ASP A 18 -23.72 17.27 8.18
N SER A 19 -23.33 16.01 8.18
CA SER A 19 -22.50 15.41 7.15
C SER A 19 -23.43 14.80 6.11
N TYR A 20 -23.67 15.51 5.03
CA TYR A 20 -24.23 14.90 3.83
C TYR A 20 -23.24 13.84 3.35
N MET A 21 -23.47 12.60 3.76
CA MET A 21 -22.74 11.46 3.19
C MET A 21 -23.21 11.25 1.76
N PHE A 22 -22.28 10.94 0.87
CA PHE A 22 -22.64 10.32 -0.41
C PHE A 22 -23.51 9.08 -0.12
N PRO A 23 -24.53 8.78 -0.95
CA PRO A 23 -25.33 7.58 -0.79
C PRO A 23 -24.44 6.34 -0.66
N SER A 24 -24.83 5.40 0.18
CA SER A 24 -24.06 4.17 0.47
C SER A 24 -23.62 3.36 -0.76
N GLY A 25 -24.26 3.55 -1.92
CA GLY A 25 -23.86 2.99 -3.20
C GLY A 25 -22.61 3.62 -3.84
N SER A 26 -22.34 4.90 -3.55
CA SER A 26 -21.16 5.61 -4.05
C SER A 26 -19.87 5.18 -3.35
N PHE A 27 -20.01 4.63 -2.15
CA PHE A 27 -18.89 4.21 -1.31
C PHE A 27 -18.11 3.03 -1.90
N ASN A 28 -18.82 2.05 -2.45
CA ASN A 28 -18.18 0.89 -3.11
C ASN A 28 -17.40 1.33 -4.35
N ASN A 29 -17.96 2.27 -5.13
CA ASN A 29 -17.29 2.81 -6.32
C ASN A 29 -16.01 3.59 -5.96
N PHE A 30 -15.96 4.19 -4.77
CA PHE A 30 -14.78 4.94 -4.32
C PHE A 30 -13.65 4.02 -3.91
N SER A 31 -13.93 3.01 -3.09
CA SER A 31 -12.94 2.00 -2.67
C SER A 31 -12.32 1.31 -3.89
N ASP A 32 -13.15 0.89 -4.86
CA ASP A 32 -12.67 0.28 -6.10
C ASP A 32 -11.80 1.22 -6.94
N ALA A 33 -12.10 2.52 -6.93
CA ALA A 33 -11.31 3.51 -7.64
C ALA A 33 -9.93 3.73 -6.97
N VAL A 34 -9.86 3.78 -5.64
CA VAL A 34 -8.60 3.90 -4.90
C VAL A 34 -7.73 2.65 -5.08
N ILE A 35 -8.32 1.45 -5.04
CA ILE A 35 -7.60 0.19 -5.27
C ILE A 35 -6.91 0.18 -6.65
N LYS A 36 -7.51 0.76 -7.67
CA LYS A 36 -6.91 0.85 -9.01
C LYS A 36 -5.70 1.78 -9.07
N GLU A 37 -5.72 2.83 -8.28
CA GLU A 37 -4.69 3.88 -8.27
C GLU A 37 -3.54 3.57 -7.29
N ASN A 38 -3.75 2.65 -6.33
CA ASN A 38 -2.77 2.34 -5.28
C ASN A 38 -2.27 0.90 -5.37
N LEU A 39 -0.98 0.77 -5.55
CA LEU A 39 -0.26 -0.50 -5.62
C LEU A 39 -0.43 -1.35 -4.35
N PHE A 40 -0.29 -0.74 -3.17
CA PHE A 40 -0.34 -1.45 -1.89
C PHE A 40 -1.74 -1.95 -1.56
N ARG A 41 -2.80 -1.23 -1.94
CA ARG A 41 -4.17 -1.72 -1.77
C ARG A 41 -4.49 -2.90 -2.70
N ARG A 42 -3.78 -3.02 -3.81
CA ARG A 42 -3.93 -4.12 -4.77
C ARG A 42 -3.17 -5.37 -4.38
N LEU A 43 -1.98 -5.22 -3.81
CA LEU A 43 -1.06 -6.34 -3.50
C LEU A 43 -0.95 -6.64 -2.00
N GLY A 44 -1.22 -5.66 -1.15
CA GLY A 44 -1.17 -5.78 0.31
C GLY A 44 -2.46 -6.30 0.92
N THR A 45 -2.48 -6.41 2.23
CA THR A 45 -3.64 -6.85 3.01
C THR A 45 -4.31 -5.65 3.67
N VAL A 46 -5.57 -5.39 3.32
CA VAL A 46 -6.36 -4.31 3.91
C VAL A 46 -7.21 -4.85 5.06
N LEU A 47 -7.04 -4.26 6.23
CA LEU A 47 -7.77 -4.59 7.45
C LEU A 47 -8.64 -3.40 7.88
N HIS A 48 -9.89 -3.67 8.19
CA HIS A 48 -10.82 -2.67 8.68
C HIS A 48 -10.95 -2.80 10.21
N ALA A 49 -10.58 -1.79 10.97
CA ALA A 49 -10.69 -1.79 12.42
C ALA A 49 -11.28 -0.46 12.93
N PRO A 50 -12.45 -0.49 13.55
CA PRO A 50 -13.12 0.72 14.05
C PRO A 50 -12.51 1.29 15.34
N THR A 51 -11.66 0.54 16.05
CA THR A 51 -11.10 0.92 17.35
C THR A 51 -9.88 1.83 17.25
N ARG A 52 -9.68 2.70 18.22
CA ARG A 52 -8.71 3.82 18.18
C ARG A 52 -7.25 3.42 18.29
N GLU A 53 -6.95 2.27 18.88
CA GLU A 53 -5.62 1.67 18.98
C GLU A 53 -5.76 0.17 18.71
N GLY A 54 -5.18 -0.29 17.62
CA GLY A 54 -5.22 -1.68 17.23
C GLY A 54 -3.89 -2.35 17.53
N LEU A 55 -3.85 -3.18 18.58
CA LEU A 55 -2.83 -4.21 18.70
C LEU A 55 -3.34 -5.42 17.92
N ILE A 56 -2.76 -5.67 16.77
CA ILE A 56 -3.02 -6.90 16.03
C ILE A 56 -1.96 -7.90 16.47
N GLN A 57 -2.42 -9.01 17.05
CA GLN A 57 -1.52 -10.10 17.38
C GLN A 57 -1.15 -10.83 16.10
N THR A 58 0.13 -10.85 15.80
CA THR A 58 0.70 -11.63 14.71
C THR A 58 1.35 -12.86 15.32
N VAL A 59 0.92 -14.03 14.87
CA VAL A 59 1.51 -15.30 15.30
C VAL A 59 2.60 -15.65 14.30
N PHE A 60 3.84 -15.70 14.76
CA PHE A 60 4.96 -16.21 13.99
C PHE A 60 5.37 -17.54 14.58
N SER A 61 4.81 -18.63 14.06
CA SER A 61 5.29 -19.96 14.40
C SER A 61 6.43 -20.34 13.47
N THR A 62 7.60 -20.58 14.05
CA THR A 62 8.74 -21.21 13.38
C THR A 62 8.84 -22.68 13.74
N ALA A 63 7.83 -23.20 14.47
CA ALA A 63 7.80 -24.57 14.95
C ALA A 63 7.80 -25.57 13.79
N ASN A 64 8.74 -26.48 13.81
CA ASN A 64 8.82 -27.58 12.87
C ASN A 64 8.36 -28.88 13.53
N ALA A 65 7.51 -29.66 12.85
CA ALA A 65 7.21 -31.00 13.27
C ALA A 65 8.48 -31.89 13.11
N ALA A 66 8.84 -32.60 14.16
CA ALA A 66 9.97 -33.53 14.12
C ALA A 66 9.47 -34.98 14.15
N ILE A 67 10.22 -35.86 13.46
CA ILE A 67 9.99 -37.31 13.59
C ILE A 67 10.58 -37.74 14.93
N VAL A 68 9.75 -38.28 15.78
CA VAL A 68 10.14 -38.77 17.13
C VAL A 68 10.03 -40.29 17.18
N ASN A 69 10.98 -40.92 17.82
CA ASN A 69 10.94 -42.37 18.10
C ASN A 69 9.91 -42.68 19.18
N GLU A 70 9.39 -43.92 19.17
CA GLU A 70 8.52 -44.39 20.25
C GLU A 70 9.19 -44.21 21.63
N ALA A 71 8.43 -43.71 22.60
CA ALA A 71 8.87 -43.41 23.97
C ALA A 71 9.79 -42.16 24.13
N THR A 72 9.92 -41.30 23.11
CA THR A 72 10.64 -40.02 23.24
C THR A 72 9.62 -38.90 23.50
N ALA A 73 9.95 -37.91 24.32
CA ALA A 73 9.12 -36.76 24.55
C ALA A 73 8.93 -35.95 23.23
N PHE A 74 7.72 -35.46 22.99
CA PHE A 74 7.45 -34.59 21.84
C PHE A 74 8.25 -33.30 22.00
N PRO A 75 8.81 -32.74 20.90
CA PRO A 75 9.41 -31.44 20.95
C PRO A 75 8.31 -30.40 21.23
N GLU A 76 8.48 -29.66 22.31
CA GLU A 76 7.60 -28.54 22.66
C GLU A 76 8.24 -27.28 22.08
N ASP A 77 7.53 -26.57 21.24
CA ASP A 77 7.92 -25.26 20.77
C ASP A 77 6.83 -24.26 21.17
N ASN A 78 7.24 -23.08 21.60
CA ASN A 78 6.32 -22.03 22.00
C ASN A 78 6.14 -21.06 20.84
N ASP A 79 4.92 -20.93 20.35
CA ASP A 79 4.59 -19.90 19.39
C ASP A 79 4.89 -18.51 19.98
N SER A 80 5.70 -17.74 19.26
CA SER A 80 5.96 -16.36 19.63
C SER A 80 4.83 -15.47 19.10
N PHE A 81 4.16 -14.78 20.02
CA PHE A 81 3.15 -13.77 19.66
C PHE A 81 3.83 -12.41 19.63
N ASP A 82 3.93 -11.84 18.43
CA ASP A 82 4.35 -10.45 18.29
C ASP A 82 3.12 -9.54 18.19
N LYS A 83 3.28 -8.30 18.65
CA LYS A 83 2.21 -7.31 18.66
C LYS A 83 2.55 -6.19 17.68
N ALA A 84 1.91 -6.19 16.53
CA ALA A 84 1.98 -5.03 15.65
C ALA A 84 1.06 -3.92 16.19
N SER A 85 1.65 -2.82 16.62
CA SER A 85 0.92 -1.62 17.01
C SER A 85 0.63 -0.77 15.78
N PHE A 86 -0.64 -0.43 15.59
CA PHE A 86 -1.07 0.47 14.53
C PHE A 86 -1.55 1.79 15.12
N SER A 87 -1.15 2.88 14.49
CA SER A 87 -1.60 4.23 14.78
C SER A 87 -2.78 4.63 13.87
N SER A 88 -3.12 5.89 13.83
CA SER A 88 -4.19 6.39 12.96
C SER A 88 -3.80 7.75 12.44
N TYR A 89 -3.36 7.78 11.21
CA TYR A 89 -2.99 9.00 10.52
C TYR A 89 -4.14 9.49 9.66
N LYS A 90 -4.36 10.81 9.65
CA LYS A 90 -5.43 11.42 8.88
C LYS A 90 -4.87 11.93 7.56
N LEU A 91 -5.32 11.35 6.45
CA LEU A 91 -5.18 11.93 5.12
C LEU A 91 -6.37 12.84 4.84
N ALA A 92 -6.15 14.00 4.25
CA ALA A 92 -7.23 14.93 3.90
C ALA A 92 -6.88 15.73 2.64
N ALA A 93 -7.88 15.97 1.81
CA ALA A 93 -7.78 16.81 0.63
C ALA A 93 -9.05 17.64 0.45
N VAL A 94 -8.91 18.84 -0.13
CA VAL A 94 -10.04 19.72 -0.47
C VAL A 94 -10.02 19.96 -1.97
N SER A 95 -11.18 19.81 -2.60
CA SER A 95 -11.44 20.22 -3.98
C SER A 95 -12.49 21.32 -4.00
N LYS A 96 -12.30 22.32 -4.84
CA LYS A 96 -13.26 23.43 -5.02
C LYS A 96 -13.80 23.38 -6.43
N LEU A 97 -15.12 23.41 -6.55
CA LEU A 97 -15.80 23.46 -7.84
C LEU A 97 -16.63 24.72 -7.96
N ASN A 98 -16.66 25.30 -9.14
CA ASN A 98 -17.53 26.43 -9.42
C ASN A 98 -18.99 25.95 -9.45
N ILE A 99 -19.91 26.73 -8.87
CA ILE A 99 -21.34 26.41 -8.80
C ILE A 99 -21.91 26.19 -10.21
N ARG A 100 -21.45 26.94 -11.21
CA ARG A 100 -21.88 26.75 -12.60
C ARG A 100 -21.59 25.36 -13.17
N PHE A 101 -20.48 24.72 -12.76
CA PHE A 101 -20.18 23.34 -13.15
C PHE A 101 -21.12 22.32 -12.48
N ILE A 102 -21.57 22.64 -11.28
CA ILE A 102 -22.47 21.78 -10.51
C ILE A 102 -23.88 21.83 -11.10
N GLU A 103 -24.28 22.99 -11.60
CA GLU A 103 -25.59 23.24 -12.21
C GLU A 103 -25.71 22.73 -13.66
N ASP A 104 -24.57 22.40 -14.30
CA ASP A 104 -24.56 21.83 -15.65
C ASP A 104 -25.06 20.38 -15.61
N MET A 105 -26.22 20.13 -16.21
CA MET A 105 -26.87 18.82 -16.24
C MET A 105 -26.05 17.71 -16.91
N HIS A 106 -25.03 18.07 -17.70
CA HIS A 106 -24.15 17.12 -18.38
C HIS A 106 -22.91 16.75 -17.55
N PHE A 107 -22.63 17.47 -16.46
CA PHE A 107 -21.46 17.23 -15.62
C PHE A 107 -21.81 16.40 -14.39
N ASN A 108 -21.33 15.15 -14.38
CA ASN A 108 -21.51 14.27 -13.21
C ASN A 108 -20.43 14.60 -12.15
N VAL A 109 -20.78 15.49 -11.22
CA VAL A 109 -19.91 15.95 -10.13
C VAL A 109 -19.46 14.78 -9.24
N GLU A 110 -20.35 13.85 -8.94
CA GLU A 110 -20.06 12.69 -8.08
C GLU A 110 -18.97 11.82 -8.71
N LYS A 111 -19.14 11.43 -9.97
CA LYS A 111 -18.16 10.62 -10.69
C LYS A 111 -16.80 11.32 -10.81
N TYR A 112 -16.82 12.63 -11.09
CA TYR A 112 -15.61 13.43 -11.17
C TYR A 112 -14.87 13.46 -9.84
N LEU A 113 -15.56 13.77 -8.73
CA LEU A 113 -14.98 13.84 -7.40
C LEU A 113 -14.49 12.48 -6.93
N THR A 114 -15.24 11.41 -7.21
CA THR A 114 -14.81 10.04 -6.90
C THR A 114 -13.47 9.73 -7.54
N ASN A 115 -13.32 9.97 -8.83
CA ASN A 115 -12.07 9.70 -9.55
C ASN A 115 -10.93 10.62 -9.10
N GLU A 116 -11.22 11.91 -8.89
CA GLU A 116 -10.22 12.88 -8.49
C GLU A 116 -9.67 12.60 -7.08
N PHE A 117 -10.55 12.31 -6.12
CA PHE A 117 -10.13 11.95 -4.78
C PHE A 117 -9.45 10.57 -4.76
N ALA A 118 -9.96 9.58 -5.46
CA ALA A 118 -9.32 8.28 -5.56
C ALA A 118 -7.87 8.40 -6.05
N ARG A 119 -7.64 9.21 -7.08
CA ARG A 119 -6.30 9.47 -7.60
C ARG A 119 -5.41 10.19 -6.60
N ARG A 120 -5.92 11.23 -5.91
CA ARG A 120 -5.14 12.00 -4.94
C ARG A 120 -4.78 11.17 -3.72
N PHE A 121 -5.75 10.46 -3.16
CA PHE A 121 -5.55 9.61 -1.99
C PHE A 121 -4.68 8.41 -2.33
N GLY A 122 -4.97 7.70 -3.42
CA GLY A 122 -4.18 6.56 -3.85
C GLY A 122 -2.70 6.88 -4.05
N ARG A 123 -2.39 8.05 -4.65
CA ARG A 123 -1.01 8.52 -4.80
C ARG A 123 -0.36 8.92 -3.49
N ALA A 124 -1.07 9.62 -2.62
CA ALA A 124 -0.56 10.04 -1.33
C ALA A 124 -0.28 8.83 -0.43
N GLU A 125 -1.19 7.87 -0.40
CA GLU A 125 -0.99 6.60 0.31
C GLU A 125 0.23 5.84 -0.21
N GLU A 126 0.34 5.66 -1.53
CA GLU A 126 1.47 4.95 -2.13
C GLU A 126 2.80 5.60 -1.80
N GLN A 127 2.87 6.93 -1.87
CA GLN A 127 4.07 7.69 -1.49
C GLN A 127 4.47 7.43 -0.05
N VAL A 128 3.51 7.49 0.88
CA VAL A 128 3.76 7.31 2.31
C VAL A 128 4.06 5.84 2.63
N PHE A 129 3.41 4.89 2.00
CA PHE A 129 3.66 3.47 2.20
C PHE A 129 5.03 3.01 1.66
N ILE A 130 5.63 3.75 0.72
CA ILE A 130 7.01 3.50 0.29
C ILE A 130 8.01 4.21 1.20
N ASN A 131 7.84 5.53 1.41
CA ASN A 131 8.87 6.40 1.99
C ASN A 131 8.59 6.89 3.41
N GLY A 132 7.46 6.51 4.01
CA GLY A 132 7.02 7.04 5.31
C GLY A 132 8.00 6.75 6.43
N THR A 133 8.15 7.71 7.34
CA THR A 133 9.14 7.69 8.43
C THR A 133 8.65 7.00 9.70
N GLY A 134 7.34 6.72 9.82
CA GLY A 134 6.75 6.13 11.03
C GLY A 134 6.59 7.07 12.23
N ILE A 135 6.96 8.37 12.13
CA ILE A 135 6.89 9.31 13.24
C ILE A 135 5.55 10.05 13.29
N SER A 136 5.15 10.68 12.19
CA SER A 136 3.87 11.41 12.06
C SER A 136 3.02 10.88 10.91
N GLU A 137 3.46 9.80 10.33
CA GLU A 137 2.93 9.14 9.15
C GLU A 137 3.18 7.63 9.25
N PRO A 138 2.53 6.79 8.45
CA PRO A 138 2.77 5.35 8.41
C PRO A 138 4.24 4.99 8.22
N SER A 139 4.62 3.80 8.68
CA SER A 139 5.98 3.27 8.47
C SER A 139 6.12 2.75 7.05
N GLY A 140 6.95 3.39 6.24
CA GLY A 140 7.18 3.03 4.86
C GLY A 140 7.92 1.70 4.68
N LEU A 141 7.71 1.10 3.51
CA LEU A 141 8.36 -0.16 3.11
C LEU A 141 9.88 -0.06 3.20
N LEU A 142 10.47 1.01 2.66
CA LEU A 142 11.93 1.19 2.60
C LEU A 142 12.60 1.37 3.97
N MET A 143 11.83 1.81 4.98
CA MET A 143 12.31 1.96 6.35
C MET A 143 12.27 0.66 7.14
N THR A 144 11.36 -0.25 6.78
CA THR A 144 11.04 -1.43 7.58
C THR A 144 11.52 -2.74 6.95
N ALA A 145 11.73 -2.77 5.64
CA ALA A 145 12.22 -3.95 4.94
C ALA A 145 13.68 -4.26 5.29
N GLU A 146 14.02 -5.54 5.30
CA GLU A 146 15.38 -6.00 5.52
C GLU A 146 16.24 -5.74 4.27
N THR A 147 17.51 -5.33 4.49
CA THR A 147 18.45 -5.10 3.38
C THR A 147 18.97 -6.42 2.85
N GLY A 148 18.53 -6.84 1.68
CA GLY A 148 18.96 -8.10 1.06
C GLY A 148 20.32 -8.01 0.35
N ARG A 149 20.64 -6.86 -0.26
CA ARG A 149 21.91 -6.63 -0.97
C ARG A 149 22.34 -5.16 -0.83
N SER A 150 23.58 -4.94 -0.47
CA SER A 150 24.23 -3.64 -0.48
C SER A 150 25.31 -3.61 -1.57
N ILE A 151 25.38 -2.51 -2.31
CA ILE A 151 26.34 -2.28 -3.39
C ILE A 151 27.22 -1.10 -2.97
N ASP A 152 28.53 -1.21 -3.22
CA ASP A 152 29.44 -0.09 -2.99
C ASP A 152 29.12 1.10 -3.90
N THR A 153 29.26 2.31 -3.37
CA THR A 153 28.89 3.55 -4.06
C THR A 153 29.65 3.81 -5.37
N THR A 154 30.73 3.07 -5.61
CA THR A 154 31.56 3.16 -6.81
C THR A 154 31.11 2.22 -7.93
N GLU A 155 30.23 1.27 -7.62
CA GLU A 155 29.76 0.27 -8.60
C GLU A 155 28.39 0.67 -9.14
N SER A 156 28.17 0.40 -10.42
CA SER A 156 26.87 0.53 -11.04
C SER A 156 26.01 -0.70 -10.76
N LEU A 157 24.69 -0.52 -10.63
CA LEU A 157 23.74 -1.62 -10.47
C LEU A 157 23.91 -2.64 -11.60
N SER A 158 24.21 -3.88 -11.24
CA SER A 158 24.41 -4.99 -12.16
C SER A 158 23.23 -5.97 -12.13
N TYR A 159 23.13 -6.82 -13.15
CA TYR A 159 22.12 -7.87 -13.17
C TYR A 159 22.39 -8.95 -12.09
N ASP A 160 23.66 -9.15 -11.74
CA ASP A 160 24.06 -10.08 -10.68
C ASP A 160 23.56 -9.61 -9.30
N ASP A 161 23.46 -8.30 -9.07
CA ASP A 161 22.88 -7.75 -7.83
C ASP A 161 21.38 -8.02 -7.72
N ILE A 162 20.68 -8.00 -8.85
CA ILE A 162 19.27 -8.39 -8.91
C ILE A 162 19.10 -9.88 -8.59
N ILE A 163 19.96 -10.72 -9.13
CA ILE A 163 19.99 -12.15 -8.81
C ILE A 163 20.28 -12.35 -7.33
N ALA A 164 21.29 -11.66 -6.79
CA ALA A 164 21.65 -11.75 -5.38
C ALA A 164 20.49 -11.33 -4.46
N LEU A 165 19.80 -10.24 -4.79
CA LEU A 165 18.62 -9.78 -4.05
C LEU A 165 17.48 -10.81 -4.07
N TYR A 166 17.22 -11.42 -5.24
CA TYR A 166 16.23 -12.49 -5.36
C TYR A 166 16.53 -13.66 -4.42
N PHE A 167 17.80 -14.07 -4.34
CA PHE A 167 18.21 -15.21 -3.50
C PHE A 167 18.38 -14.84 -2.02
N ALA A 168 18.51 -13.56 -1.66
CA ALA A 168 18.50 -13.09 -0.28
C ALA A 168 17.14 -13.30 0.39
N THR A 169 16.06 -13.14 -0.35
CA THR A 169 14.71 -13.41 0.15
C THR A 169 14.48 -14.91 0.34
N LYS A 170 13.83 -15.32 1.43
CA LYS A 170 13.53 -16.74 1.70
C LYS A 170 12.61 -17.35 0.64
N PRO A 171 12.77 -18.66 0.33
CA PRO A 171 11.98 -19.32 -0.73
C PRO A 171 10.46 -19.25 -0.56
N GLU A 172 9.98 -19.20 0.68
CA GLU A 172 8.56 -19.09 1.00
C GLU A 172 7.94 -17.79 0.50
N PHE A 173 8.65 -16.67 0.61
CA PHE A 173 8.19 -15.35 0.17
C PHE A 173 8.42 -15.10 -1.33
N ARG A 174 9.45 -15.73 -1.92
CA ARG A 174 9.72 -15.60 -3.37
C ARG A 174 8.54 -16.05 -4.24
N LYS A 175 7.70 -16.96 -3.72
CA LYS A 175 6.59 -17.55 -4.48
C LYS A 175 5.58 -16.49 -4.94
N ASN A 176 5.30 -15.49 -4.11
CA ASN A 176 4.39 -14.40 -4.40
C ASN A 176 5.11 -13.05 -4.52
N GLY A 177 6.45 -13.09 -4.53
CA GLY A 177 7.27 -11.89 -4.58
C GLY A 177 7.05 -11.07 -5.84
N VAL A 178 7.10 -9.75 -5.69
CA VAL A 178 7.05 -8.77 -6.76
C VAL A 178 8.26 -7.85 -6.69
N TRP A 179 8.72 -7.41 -7.85
CA TRP A 179 9.77 -6.39 -7.96
C TRP A 179 9.14 -5.02 -7.92
N LEU A 180 9.67 -4.13 -7.10
CA LEU A 180 9.23 -2.74 -7.02
C LEU A 180 10.42 -1.83 -7.31
N MET A 181 10.27 -0.95 -8.28
CA MET A 181 11.30 0.01 -8.70
C MET A 181 10.65 1.19 -9.43
N ASN A 182 11.42 2.24 -9.69
CA ASN A 182 10.96 3.32 -10.54
C ASN A 182 11.27 3.06 -12.03
N ASP A 183 10.75 3.91 -12.88
CA ASP A 183 10.88 3.80 -14.34
C ASP A 183 12.35 3.96 -14.80
N ASN A 184 13.10 4.87 -14.19
CA ASN A 184 14.52 5.10 -14.51
C ASN A 184 15.38 3.88 -14.15
N THR A 185 15.11 3.26 -13.01
CA THR A 185 15.79 2.02 -12.59
C THR A 185 15.45 0.86 -13.55
N ALA A 186 14.17 0.72 -13.92
CA ALA A 186 13.74 -0.27 -14.89
C ALA A 186 14.40 -0.07 -16.26
N LEU A 187 14.51 1.18 -16.72
CA LEU A 187 15.23 1.52 -17.95
C LEU A 187 16.70 1.10 -17.86
N THR A 188 17.36 1.41 -16.76
CA THR A 188 18.76 1.04 -16.54
C THR A 188 18.95 -0.49 -16.61
N LEU A 189 18.10 -1.24 -15.93
CA LEU A 189 18.15 -2.71 -15.96
C LEU A 189 17.83 -3.29 -17.34
N ARG A 190 16.87 -2.71 -18.07
CA ARG A 190 16.53 -3.14 -19.45
C ARG A 190 17.63 -2.88 -20.45
N THR A 191 18.51 -1.90 -20.19
CA THR A 191 19.63 -1.56 -21.07
C THR A 191 20.89 -2.36 -20.80
N LEU A 192 20.92 -3.17 -19.72
CA LEU A 192 22.04 -4.05 -19.44
C LEU A 192 22.19 -5.13 -20.51
N LYS A 193 23.44 -5.35 -20.94
CA LYS A 193 23.78 -6.27 -21.99
C LYS A 193 24.87 -7.25 -21.54
N ASP A 194 24.86 -8.43 -22.13
CA ASP A 194 25.94 -9.39 -22.00
C ASP A 194 27.16 -9.03 -22.88
N LYS A 195 28.20 -9.88 -22.85
CA LYS A 195 29.43 -9.70 -23.64
C LYS A 195 29.18 -9.76 -25.16
N ASP A 196 28.08 -10.44 -25.57
CA ASP A 196 27.69 -10.62 -26.96
C ASP A 196 26.71 -9.52 -27.42
N ASN A 197 26.53 -8.47 -26.59
CA ASN A 197 25.63 -7.33 -26.85
C ASN A 197 24.12 -7.67 -26.87
N ASN A 198 23.72 -8.80 -26.25
CA ASN A 198 22.31 -9.16 -26.06
C ASN A 198 21.80 -8.55 -24.77
N TYR A 199 20.52 -8.11 -24.77
CA TYR A 199 19.88 -7.61 -23.57
C TYR A 199 19.63 -8.75 -22.57
N LEU A 200 20.03 -8.53 -21.31
CA LEU A 200 19.86 -9.51 -20.24
C LEU A 200 18.38 -9.64 -19.81
N TRP A 201 17.67 -8.52 -19.76
CA TRP A 201 16.23 -8.54 -19.54
C TRP A 201 15.51 -8.47 -20.89
N ARG A 202 14.75 -9.51 -21.23
CA ARG A 202 14.04 -9.60 -22.51
C ARG A 202 12.96 -8.54 -22.62
N GLN A 203 12.86 -7.91 -23.77
CA GLN A 203 11.92 -6.80 -24.00
C GLN A 203 10.44 -7.22 -23.96
N SER A 204 10.14 -8.51 -24.17
CA SER A 204 8.77 -9.03 -24.18
C SER A 204 8.19 -9.32 -22.80
N ASP A 205 9.04 -9.34 -21.77
CA ASP A 205 8.65 -9.82 -20.47
C ASP A 205 8.69 -8.68 -19.44
N ASP A 206 7.53 -8.39 -18.81
CA ASP A 206 7.45 -7.52 -17.64
C ASP A 206 7.75 -8.30 -16.36
N THR A 207 8.64 -9.31 -16.45
CA THR A 207 9.04 -10.18 -15.36
C THR A 207 10.55 -10.29 -15.25
N ILE A 208 11.06 -10.37 -14.02
CA ILE A 208 12.44 -10.75 -13.71
C ILE A 208 12.37 -12.03 -12.88
N HIS A 209 13.11 -13.07 -13.26
CA HIS A 209 13.03 -14.40 -12.65
C HIS A 209 11.59 -14.93 -12.51
N SER A 210 10.75 -14.73 -13.54
CA SER A 210 9.34 -15.12 -13.56
C SER A 210 8.50 -14.46 -12.47
N ARG A 211 8.96 -13.31 -11.94
CA ARG A 211 8.21 -12.50 -10.98
C ARG A 211 7.87 -11.15 -11.60
N PRO A 212 6.63 -10.66 -11.38
CA PRO A 212 6.18 -9.43 -12.01
C PRO A 212 6.99 -8.22 -11.51
N VAL A 213 7.22 -7.29 -12.41
CA VAL A 213 7.82 -5.99 -12.10
C VAL A 213 6.72 -4.96 -12.02
N VAL A 214 6.70 -4.23 -10.94
CA VAL A 214 5.75 -3.15 -10.69
C VAL A 214 6.52 -1.84 -10.62
N ILE A 215 6.08 -0.88 -11.42
CA ILE A 215 6.69 0.43 -11.47
C ILE A 215 5.94 1.38 -10.56
N SER A 216 6.69 2.06 -9.67
CA SER A 216 6.16 3.13 -8.84
C SER A 216 7.05 4.37 -8.97
N PRO A 217 6.45 5.54 -9.25
CA PRO A 217 7.21 6.80 -9.35
C PRO A 217 7.76 7.28 -7.99
N TYR A 218 7.34 6.67 -6.89
CA TYR A 218 7.77 7.03 -5.54
C TYR A 218 8.98 6.24 -5.06
N MET A 219 9.42 5.23 -5.80
CA MET A 219 10.69 4.56 -5.54
C MET A 219 11.86 5.49 -5.87
N PRO A 220 12.90 5.52 -5.04
CA PRO A 220 14.09 6.35 -5.28
C PRO A 220 14.81 5.98 -6.59
N ASP A 221 15.47 6.96 -7.18
CA ASP A 221 16.43 6.74 -8.26
C ASP A 221 17.71 6.05 -7.75
N ILE A 222 18.48 5.48 -8.68
CA ILE A 222 19.80 4.92 -8.39
C ILE A 222 20.74 6.04 -7.98
N ALA A 223 21.06 6.12 -6.69
CA ALA A 223 21.98 7.09 -6.12
C ALA A 223 22.69 6.48 -4.91
N ALA A 224 23.82 7.08 -4.51
CA ALA A 224 24.53 6.65 -3.31
C ALA A 224 23.62 6.77 -2.06
N GLY A 225 23.49 5.66 -1.32
CA GLY A 225 22.64 5.60 -0.13
C GLY A 225 21.14 5.45 -0.40
N SER A 226 20.70 5.33 -1.65
CA SER A 226 19.31 5.08 -1.99
C SER A 226 18.98 3.59 -2.05
N ILE A 227 17.69 3.27 -2.03
CA ILE A 227 17.16 1.91 -2.19
C ILE A 227 16.31 1.90 -3.48
N PRO A 228 16.93 1.70 -4.65
CA PRO A 228 16.24 1.85 -5.94
C PRO A 228 15.36 0.64 -6.31
N VAL A 229 15.59 -0.52 -5.69
CA VAL A 229 14.89 -1.76 -5.97
C VAL A 229 14.49 -2.44 -4.67
N ALA A 230 13.25 -2.89 -4.60
CA ALA A 230 12.77 -3.78 -3.55
C ALA A 230 12.19 -5.05 -4.18
N PHE A 231 12.35 -6.17 -3.49
CA PHE A 231 11.78 -7.46 -3.89
C PHE A 231 11.21 -8.17 -2.67
N GLY A 232 9.96 -8.61 -2.75
CA GLY A 232 9.33 -9.33 -1.66
C GLY A 232 7.83 -9.55 -1.88
N ASP A 233 7.20 -10.22 -0.91
CA ASP A 233 5.76 -10.49 -0.90
C ASP A 233 5.02 -9.36 -0.20
N LEU A 234 4.42 -8.45 -0.97
CA LEU A 234 3.69 -7.31 -0.46
C LEU A 234 2.39 -7.69 0.28
N SER A 235 1.95 -8.94 0.26
CA SER A 235 0.80 -9.36 1.08
C SER A 235 1.05 -9.23 2.58
N TYR A 236 2.32 -9.19 3.00
CA TYR A 236 2.74 -8.90 4.38
C TYR A 236 2.79 -7.40 4.70
N PHE A 237 2.56 -6.53 3.75
CA PHE A 237 2.30 -5.12 4.03
C PHE A 237 0.81 -4.95 4.38
N TRP A 238 0.53 -4.65 5.65
CA TRP A 238 -0.83 -4.51 6.14
C TRP A 238 -1.22 -3.04 6.21
N ILE A 239 -2.38 -2.75 5.62
CA ILE A 239 -3.01 -1.44 5.64
C ILE A 239 -4.18 -1.52 6.62
N LEU A 240 -4.14 -0.71 7.67
CA LEU A 240 -5.23 -0.59 8.61
C LEU A 240 -6.09 0.61 8.25
N GLU A 241 -7.28 0.35 7.77
CA GLU A 241 -8.28 1.37 7.48
C GLU A 241 -9.22 1.51 8.69
N ARG A 242 -9.13 2.66 9.37
CA ARG A 242 -9.97 2.95 10.55
C ARG A 242 -11.21 3.69 10.18
N GLN A 243 -11.08 4.65 9.29
CA GLN A 243 -12.17 5.41 8.74
C GLN A 243 -11.99 5.44 7.24
N PRO A 244 -12.94 4.83 6.52
CA PRO A 244 -12.92 4.89 5.08
C PRO A 244 -13.08 6.33 4.61
N LEU A 245 -12.70 6.58 3.37
CA LEU A 245 -12.77 7.91 2.81
C LEU A 245 -14.17 8.49 2.91
N SER A 246 -14.26 9.64 3.57
CA SER A 246 -15.49 10.39 3.77
C SER A 246 -15.38 11.75 3.11
N VAL A 247 -16.44 12.21 2.47
CA VAL A 247 -16.49 13.53 1.81
C VAL A 247 -17.52 14.40 2.50
N LYS A 248 -17.10 15.61 2.90
CA LYS A 248 -17.96 16.65 3.47
C LYS A 248 -18.09 17.81 2.48
N ILE A 249 -19.31 18.24 2.23
CA ILE A 249 -19.59 19.40 1.38
C ILE A 249 -19.49 20.68 2.22
N LEU A 250 -18.74 21.66 1.74
CA LEU A 250 -18.50 22.96 2.36
C LEU A 250 -19.20 24.04 1.52
N THR A 251 -20.48 24.25 1.75
CA THR A 251 -21.29 25.20 0.96
C THR A 251 -21.06 26.64 1.38
N GLU A 252 -20.88 26.90 2.68
CA GLU A 252 -20.80 28.26 3.21
C GLU A 252 -19.40 28.87 3.10
N LEU A 253 -18.36 28.04 3.31
CA LEU A 253 -16.98 28.51 3.42
C LEU A 253 -16.47 29.25 2.18
N TYR A 254 -16.93 28.86 0.99
CA TYR A 254 -16.50 29.41 -0.28
C TYR A 254 -17.62 30.11 -1.06
N SER A 255 -18.74 30.41 -0.41
CA SER A 255 -19.91 31.03 -1.05
C SER A 255 -19.62 32.39 -1.67
N ARG A 256 -18.73 33.17 -1.03
CA ARG A 256 -18.31 34.50 -1.55
C ARG A 256 -17.57 34.43 -2.87
N GLU A 257 -16.94 33.28 -3.17
CA GLU A 257 -16.18 33.03 -4.41
C GLU A 257 -17.01 32.31 -5.48
N ASN A 258 -18.31 32.08 -5.22
CA ASN A 258 -19.18 31.23 -6.06
C ASN A 258 -18.61 29.81 -6.27
N LEU A 259 -17.98 29.25 -5.22
CA LEU A 259 -17.40 27.92 -5.22
C LEU A 259 -18.08 27.06 -4.14
N THR A 260 -18.21 25.78 -4.43
CA THR A 260 -18.53 24.75 -3.44
C THR A 260 -17.27 23.95 -3.14
N GLY A 261 -16.92 23.82 -1.87
CA GLY A 261 -15.80 23.00 -1.41
C GLY A 261 -16.24 21.57 -1.11
N TYR A 262 -15.40 20.63 -1.43
CA TYR A 262 -15.56 19.21 -1.08
C TYR A 262 -14.32 18.79 -0.31
N ALA A 263 -14.47 18.55 0.99
CA ALA A 263 -13.39 18.10 1.87
C ALA A 263 -13.48 16.59 2.03
N ALA A 264 -12.51 15.89 1.51
CA ALA A 264 -12.35 14.45 1.66
C ALA A 264 -11.32 14.13 2.74
N TYR A 265 -11.57 13.12 3.54
CA TYR A 265 -10.60 12.63 4.54
C TYR A 265 -10.82 11.15 4.83
N GLU A 266 -9.74 10.50 5.19
CA GLU A 266 -9.70 9.11 5.66
C GLU A 266 -8.73 8.97 6.82
N ARG A 267 -8.77 7.84 7.51
CA ARG A 267 -7.83 7.50 8.57
C ARG A 267 -7.27 6.12 8.32
N ILE A 268 -5.97 6.10 8.07
CA ILE A 268 -5.23 4.89 7.71
C ILE A 268 -3.95 4.78 8.51
N ASP A 269 -3.41 3.58 8.54
CA ASP A 269 -2.02 3.26 8.88
C ASP A 269 -1.53 2.15 7.96
N GLY A 270 -0.23 2.05 7.77
CA GLY A 270 0.40 1.01 6.97
C GLY A 270 1.69 0.54 7.60
N ARG A 271 1.92 -0.78 7.58
CA ARG A 271 3.12 -1.36 8.14
C ARG A 271 3.47 -2.69 7.49
N LEU A 272 4.76 -2.89 7.25
CA LEU A 272 5.29 -4.22 6.92
C LEU A 272 5.37 -5.06 8.19
N ILE A 273 4.68 -6.21 8.19
CA ILE A 273 4.60 -7.10 9.36
C ILE A 273 5.81 -8.03 9.42
N ARG A 274 6.33 -8.44 8.27
CA ARG A 274 7.53 -9.27 8.16
C ARG A 274 8.62 -8.56 7.35
N PRO A 275 9.65 -8.00 8.01
CA PRO A 275 10.74 -7.30 7.33
C PRO A 275 11.52 -8.16 6.34
N GLU A 276 11.55 -9.47 6.56
CA GLU A 276 12.26 -10.47 5.76
C GLU A 276 11.46 -11.01 4.55
N ALA A 277 10.18 -10.59 4.38
CA ALA A 277 9.25 -11.12 3.38
C ALA A 277 9.38 -10.54 1.97
#